data_08e965ef9b5e655cd968318628aabda1
#
_entry.id   08e965ef9b5e655cd968318628aabda1
#
_cell.length_a   1.000
_cell.length_b   1.000
_cell.length_c   1.000
_cell.angle_alpha   90.00
_cell.angle_beta   90.00
_cell.angle_gamma   90.00
#
_symmetry.space_group_name_H-M   'P 1'
#
loop_
_entity.id
_entity.type
_entity.pdbx_description
1 polymer ?
#
loop_
_entity_poly.entity_id
_entity_poly.type
_entity_poly.pdbx_seq_one_letter_code
_entity_poly.pdbx_strand_id
1 'polypeptide(L)'
;MSNKPKSKMPTEEEIKSWQKIPFKIIHVSSEDENHSIKELLNHTPFSRGWISAKFCNYPQEILLEFPNPIKMREIQFLSHQFNIASKIEIFIKTPGSDKFKKIGYLSLDNNERSNFQARELKTVYMNYTCTQIKLNLHKNHTNTKNLYSQVGLIALSILGENKKNEDLGNDLRLEDEMIYDPATLKRLKDLYKAKYKAVELEDFDEAKKIKTAIDSLKNVSQQLMKLE
;
A
#
# COMPACT_ATOMS: atom_id res chain seq x y z
N MET A 1 0.13 -32.42 11.74
CA MET A 1 0.13 -31.17 12.53
C MET A 1 1.08 -30.20 11.86
N SER A 2 0.56 -29.22 11.16
CA SER A 2 1.34 -28.25 10.38
C SER A 2 1.73 -27.08 11.29
N ASN A 3 3.02 -26.97 11.64
CA ASN A 3 3.58 -25.82 12.34
C ASN A 3 3.52 -24.59 11.40
N LYS A 4 2.49 -23.76 11.53
CA LYS A 4 2.53 -22.42 10.98
C LYS A 4 3.57 -21.60 11.77
N PRO A 5 4.55 -20.95 11.12
CA PRO A 5 5.47 -20.08 11.83
C PRO A 5 4.66 -18.94 12.47
N LYS A 6 4.76 -18.79 13.79
CA LYS A 6 4.25 -17.62 14.51
C LYS A 6 4.96 -16.41 13.92
N SER A 7 4.24 -15.49 13.28
CA SER A 7 4.79 -14.23 12.83
C SER A 7 5.31 -13.47 14.04
N LYS A 8 6.63 -13.29 14.09
CA LYS A 8 7.28 -12.48 15.11
C LYS A 8 6.78 -11.05 14.96
N MET A 9 6.35 -10.42 16.05
CA MET A 9 5.99 -9.00 16.02
C MET A 9 7.20 -8.20 15.53
N PRO A 10 7.03 -7.22 14.64
CA PRO A 10 8.13 -6.39 14.17
C PRO A 10 8.71 -5.55 15.33
N THR A 11 10.00 -5.25 15.25
CA THR A 11 10.65 -4.37 16.21
C THR A 11 10.26 -2.91 15.96
N GLU A 12 10.42 -2.04 16.99
CA GLU A 12 10.13 -0.61 16.83
C GLU A 12 10.98 0.06 15.73
N GLU A 13 12.22 -0.40 15.53
CA GLU A 13 13.12 0.09 14.48
C GLU A 13 12.61 -0.32 13.10
N GLU A 14 12.14 -1.55 12.93
CA GLU A 14 11.52 -2.01 11.69
C GLU A 14 10.28 -1.19 11.36
N ILE A 15 9.40 -0.92 12.33
CA ILE A 15 8.19 -0.13 12.14
C ILE A 15 8.52 1.31 11.72
N LYS A 16 9.54 1.93 12.30
CA LYS A 16 9.99 3.29 11.93
C LYS A 16 10.52 3.40 10.49
N SER A 17 10.97 2.30 9.90
CA SER A 17 11.45 2.28 8.52
C SER A 17 10.34 2.21 7.47
N TRP A 18 9.10 1.87 7.86
CA TRP A 18 7.99 1.72 6.91
C TRP A 18 7.40 3.06 6.52
N GLN A 19 7.11 3.21 5.24
CA GLN A 19 6.53 4.41 4.68
C GLN A 19 5.05 4.20 4.34
N LYS A 20 4.28 5.27 4.39
CA LYS A 20 2.91 5.25 3.88
C LYS A 20 2.92 5.07 2.37
N ILE A 21 2.29 4.01 1.90
CA ILE A 21 2.20 3.67 0.47
C ILE A 21 0.96 4.32 -0.13
N PRO A 22 1.10 5.16 -1.15
CA PRO A 22 -0.03 5.72 -1.87
C PRO A 22 -0.70 4.63 -2.72
N PHE A 23 -2.03 4.68 -2.79
CA PHE A 23 -2.84 3.76 -3.61
C PHE A 23 -3.93 4.53 -4.37
N LYS A 24 -4.48 3.89 -5.39
CA LYS A 24 -5.69 4.32 -6.07
C LYS A 24 -6.84 3.42 -5.68
N ILE A 25 -8.04 3.97 -5.58
CA ILE A 25 -9.26 3.18 -5.44
C ILE A 25 -9.82 3.01 -6.83
N ILE A 26 -9.91 1.78 -7.31
CA ILE A 26 -10.35 1.46 -8.68
C ILE A 26 -11.78 0.90 -8.71
N HIS A 27 -12.30 0.48 -7.56
CA HIS A 27 -13.69 0.04 -7.43
C HIS A 27 -14.19 0.22 -6.00
N VAL A 28 -15.46 0.56 -5.86
CA VAL A 28 -16.25 0.52 -4.63
C VAL A 28 -17.66 0.05 -4.97
N SER A 29 -18.24 -0.82 -4.15
CA SER A 29 -19.60 -1.36 -4.40
C SER A 29 -20.68 -0.28 -4.35
N SER A 30 -20.57 0.62 -3.39
CA SER A 30 -21.50 1.76 -3.24
C SER A 30 -20.89 2.85 -2.35
N GLU A 31 -21.42 4.06 -2.44
CA GLU A 31 -21.10 5.16 -1.52
C GLU A 31 -22.33 6.00 -1.22
N ASP A 32 -22.32 6.67 -0.07
CA ASP A 32 -23.30 7.68 0.32
C ASP A 32 -22.96 9.01 -0.35
N GLU A 33 -23.96 9.79 -0.71
CA GLU A 33 -23.81 11.07 -1.43
C GLU A 33 -22.88 12.07 -0.71
N ASN A 34 -22.84 12.02 0.63
CA ASN A 34 -22.07 12.93 1.46
C ASN A 34 -20.76 12.33 1.99
N HIS A 35 -20.48 11.04 1.71
CA HIS A 35 -19.37 10.28 2.27
C HIS A 35 -18.65 9.48 1.19
N SER A 36 -18.01 10.21 0.29
CA SER A 36 -17.33 9.60 -0.87
C SER A 36 -16.13 8.77 -0.48
N ILE A 37 -15.89 7.71 -1.25
CA ILE A 37 -14.72 6.83 -1.12
C ILE A 37 -13.38 7.59 -1.24
N LYS A 38 -13.37 8.76 -1.92
CA LYS A 38 -12.20 9.62 -2.06
C LYS A 38 -11.66 10.15 -0.73
N GLU A 39 -12.51 10.23 0.29
CA GLU A 39 -12.12 10.61 1.66
C GLU A 39 -11.05 9.68 2.27
N LEU A 40 -10.99 8.41 1.82
CA LEU A 40 -9.99 7.45 2.29
C LEU A 40 -8.59 7.69 1.71
N LEU A 41 -8.46 8.47 0.61
CA LEU A 41 -7.16 8.77 -0.01
C LEU A 41 -6.37 9.80 0.79
N ASN A 42 -7.06 10.80 1.34
CA ASN A 42 -6.46 11.92 2.05
C ASN A 42 -7.17 12.15 3.39
N HIS A 43 -6.68 11.47 4.43
CA HIS A 43 -7.23 11.65 5.75
C HIS A 43 -6.73 12.94 6.41
N THR A 44 -7.66 13.76 6.88
CA THR A 44 -7.43 14.95 7.71
C THR A 44 -8.27 14.85 8.99
N PRO A 45 -8.02 15.65 10.02
CA PRO A 45 -8.87 15.68 11.22
C PRO A 45 -10.35 15.98 10.94
N PHE A 46 -10.65 16.59 9.78
CA PHE A 46 -12.00 16.97 9.34
C PHE A 46 -12.63 15.95 8.38
N SER A 47 -11.90 14.91 7.97
CA SER A 47 -12.42 13.87 7.08
C SER A 47 -13.60 13.16 7.71
N ARG A 48 -14.68 13.03 6.94
CA ARG A 48 -15.90 12.32 7.35
C ARG A 48 -15.78 10.82 7.09
N GLY A 49 -14.85 10.44 6.21
CA GLY A 49 -14.66 9.09 5.76
C GLY A 49 -15.69 8.65 4.72
N TRP A 50 -15.53 7.43 4.28
CA TRP A 50 -16.45 6.77 3.37
C TRP A 50 -17.55 6.02 4.14
N ILE A 51 -18.77 6.05 3.62
CA ILE A 51 -19.91 5.26 4.08
C ILE A 51 -20.58 4.65 2.84
N SER A 52 -21.01 3.39 2.93
CA SER A 52 -21.78 2.72 1.87
C SER A 52 -23.14 3.37 1.64
N ALA A 53 -23.78 3.09 0.51
CA ALA A 53 -25.15 3.50 0.27
C ALA A 53 -26.11 2.94 1.33
N LYS A 54 -27.24 3.61 1.54
CA LYS A 54 -28.31 3.17 2.42
C LYS A 54 -28.89 1.85 1.90
N PHE A 55 -29.13 0.90 2.81
CA PHE A 55 -29.72 -0.42 2.52
C PHE A 55 -28.98 -1.19 1.43
N CYS A 56 -27.66 -1.02 1.35
CA CYS A 56 -26.81 -1.70 0.37
C CYS A 56 -26.77 -3.22 0.58
N ASN A 57 -26.44 -3.95 -0.48
CA ASN A 57 -26.15 -5.38 -0.41
C ASN A 57 -24.78 -5.61 0.24
N TYR A 58 -24.60 -6.78 0.84
CA TYR A 58 -23.34 -7.18 1.49
C TYR A 58 -22.76 -8.45 0.86
N PRO A 59 -21.43 -8.61 0.88
CA PRO A 59 -20.42 -7.67 1.39
C PRO A 59 -20.25 -6.45 0.49
N GLN A 60 -19.85 -5.32 1.08
CA GLN A 60 -19.38 -4.15 0.35
C GLN A 60 -17.90 -4.35 -0.01
N GLU A 61 -17.56 -4.13 -1.26
CA GLU A 61 -16.21 -4.32 -1.78
C GLU A 61 -15.52 -2.98 -2.04
N ILE A 62 -14.25 -2.88 -1.62
CA ILE A 62 -13.33 -1.80 -1.97
C ILE A 62 -12.11 -2.43 -2.61
N LEU A 63 -11.74 -1.98 -3.81
CA LEU A 63 -10.58 -2.46 -4.54
C LEU A 63 -9.53 -1.35 -4.69
N LEU A 64 -8.35 -1.63 -4.15
CA LEU A 64 -7.20 -0.74 -4.17
C LEU A 64 -6.16 -1.26 -5.14
N GLU A 65 -5.50 -0.36 -5.83
CA GLU A 65 -4.41 -0.65 -6.76
C GLU A 65 -3.17 0.18 -6.43
N PHE A 66 -2.02 -0.44 -6.53
CA PHE A 66 -0.72 0.21 -6.38
C PHE A 66 -0.08 0.43 -7.75
N PRO A 67 0.59 1.58 -7.96
CA PRO A 67 1.28 1.86 -9.22
C PRO A 67 2.43 0.89 -9.51
N ASN A 68 2.95 0.22 -8.49
CA ASN A 68 3.98 -0.82 -8.58
C ASN A 68 3.72 -1.89 -7.53
N PRO A 69 4.28 -3.10 -7.67
CA PRO A 69 4.27 -4.09 -6.62
C PRO A 69 4.89 -3.52 -5.33
N ILE A 70 4.18 -3.66 -4.23
CA ILE A 70 4.63 -3.21 -2.91
C ILE A 70 4.85 -4.40 -1.99
N LYS A 71 5.77 -4.26 -1.04
CA LYS A 71 5.90 -5.18 0.08
C LYS A 71 5.13 -4.61 1.28
N MET A 72 3.88 -5.04 1.40
CA MET A 72 2.99 -4.58 2.45
C MET A 72 3.38 -5.17 3.80
N ARG A 73 3.55 -4.30 4.80
CA ARG A 73 3.94 -4.65 6.17
C ARG A 73 2.82 -4.44 7.17
N GLU A 74 2.00 -3.43 6.93
CA GLU A 74 0.95 -3.04 7.85
C GLU A 74 -0.23 -2.44 7.08
N ILE A 75 -1.44 -2.71 7.56
CA ILE A 75 -2.66 -2.03 7.13
C ILE A 75 -3.41 -1.55 8.38
N GLN A 76 -3.82 -0.28 8.37
CA GLN A 76 -4.53 0.36 9.45
C GLN A 76 -5.93 0.76 9.00
N PHE A 77 -6.92 0.42 9.80
CA PHE A 77 -8.32 0.76 9.61
C PHE A 77 -8.80 1.63 10.75
N LEU A 78 -9.25 2.84 10.49
CA LEU A 78 -9.97 3.66 11.45
C LEU A 78 -11.47 3.50 11.21
N SER A 79 -12.16 2.87 12.17
CA SER A 79 -13.59 2.58 12.04
C SER A 79 -14.44 3.84 12.15
N HIS A 80 -15.65 3.78 11.60
CA HIS A 80 -16.70 4.76 11.90
C HIS A 80 -17.24 4.54 13.34
N GLN A 81 -17.90 5.54 13.95
CA GLN A 81 -18.41 5.43 15.30
C GLN A 81 -19.58 4.43 15.44
N PHE A 82 -20.45 4.34 14.43
CA PHE A 82 -21.67 3.50 14.47
C PHE A 82 -21.98 2.78 13.15
N ASN A 83 -21.42 3.21 12.00
CA ASN A 83 -21.52 2.47 10.73
C ASN A 83 -20.37 1.47 10.66
N ILE A 84 -20.36 0.47 11.53
CA ILE A 84 -19.22 -0.42 11.76
C ILE A 84 -19.48 -1.77 11.14
N ALA A 85 -18.63 -2.21 10.20
CA ALA A 85 -18.68 -3.56 9.66
C ALA A 85 -18.37 -4.59 10.76
N SER A 86 -19.13 -5.67 10.86
CA SER A 86 -18.88 -6.74 11.83
C SER A 86 -17.54 -7.45 11.54
N LYS A 87 -17.17 -7.52 10.25
CA LYS A 87 -15.97 -8.19 9.79
C LYS A 87 -15.47 -7.55 8.49
N ILE A 88 -14.15 -7.44 8.33
CA ILE A 88 -13.50 -7.05 7.08
C ILE A 88 -12.59 -8.18 6.63
N GLU A 89 -12.82 -8.75 5.46
CA GLU A 89 -11.93 -9.74 4.86
C GLU A 89 -10.96 -9.07 3.92
N ILE A 90 -9.71 -9.53 3.97
CA ILE A 90 -8.60 -8.95 3.20
C ILE A 90 -8.14 -9.98 2.18
N PHE A 91 -8.12 -9.55 0.92
CA PHE A 91 -7.60 -10.32 -0.21
C PHE A 91 -6.50 -9.51 -0.89
N ILE A 92 -5.49 -10.20 -1.41
CA ILE A 92 -4.41 -9.60 -2.19
C ILE A 92 -4.31 -10.26 -3.55
N LYS A 93 -3.85 -9.46 -4.53
CA LYS A 93 -3.40 -9.94 -5.82
C LYS A 93 -1.88 -9.80 -5.85
N THR A 94 -1.18 -10.92 -6.06
CA THR A 94 0.28 -10.95 -6.15
C THR A 94 0.75 -10.66 -7.58
N PRO A 95 1.97 -10.15 -7.78
CA PRO A 95 2.54 -9.98 -9.12
C PRO A 95 2.48 -11.30 -9.90
N GLY A 96 2.09 -11.22 -11.18
CA GLY A 96 1.97 -12.39 -12.07
C GLY A 96 0.75 -13.29 -11.82
N SER A 97 -0.13 -12.96 -10.87
CA SER A 97 -1.37 -13.72 -10.62
C SER A 97 -2.60 -12.89 -10.96
N ASP A 98 -3.56 -13.49 -11.67
CA ASP A 98 -4.86 -12.85 -11.95
C ASP A 98 -5.90 -13.11 -10.87
N LYS A 99 -5.61 -13.96 -9.89
CA LYS A 99 -6.55 -14.36 -8.85
C LYS A 99 -6.26 -13.65 -7.52
N PHE A 100 -7.33 -13.23 -6.85
CA PHE A 100 -7.27 -12.76 -5.48
C PHE A 100 -7.12 -13.93 -4.50
N LYS A 101 -6.15 -13.80 -3.59
CA LYS A 101 -5.92 -14.75 -2.49
C LYS A 101 -6.38 -14.11 -1.18
N LYS A 102 -7.28 -14.77 -0.46
CA LYS A 102 -7.64 -14.36 0.89
C LYS A 102 -6.45 -14.57 1.84
N ILE A 103 -6.07 -13.52 2.56
CA ILE A 103 -4.96 -13.57 3.53
C ILE A 103 -5.44 -13.57 4.98
N GLY A 104 -6.65 -13.08 5.23
CA GLY A 104 -7.22 -13.06 6.57
C GLY A 104 -8.49 -12.24 6.67
N TYR A 105 -8.89 -12.00 7.90
CA TYR A 105 -9.97 -11.10 8.25
C TYR A 105 -9.68 -10.44 9.60
N LEU A 106 -10.36 -9.35 9.86
CA LEU A 106 -10.42 -8.70 11.16
C LEU A 106 -11.90 -8.45 11.55
N SER A 107 -12.16 -8.45 12.84
CA SER A 107 -13.45 -8.03 13.40
C SER A 107 -13.28 -6.69 14.08
N LEU A 108 -14.30 -5.84 13.95
CA LEU A 108 -14.36 -4.54 14.63
C LEU A 108 -15.36 -4.64 15.78
N ASP A 109 -15.14 -3.85 16.83
CA ASP A 109 -16.04 -3.75 17.98
C ASP A 109 -17.32 -3.02 17.58
N ASN A 110 -18.46 -3.38 18.21
CA ASN A 110 -19.75 -2.70 17.98
C ASN A 110 -19.83 -1.29 18.57
N ASN A 111 -18.87 -0.92 19.41
CA ASN A 111 -18.70 0.40 20.01
C ASN A 111 -19.83 0.87 20.96
N GLU A 112 -20.70 -0.04 21.40
CA GLU A 112 -21.79 0.29 22.34
C GLU A 112 -21.27 0.77 23.68
N ARG A 113 -20.15 0.19 24.16
CA ARG A 113 -19.56 0.54 25.46
C ARG A 113 -19.10 2.00 25.54
N SER A 114 -18.73 2.61 24.42
CA SER A 114 -18.37 4.03 24.34
C SER A 114 -19.58 4.93 24.05
N ASN A 115 -20.78 4.37 24.02
CA ASN A 115 -21.99 5.05 23.53
C ASN A 115 -21.80 5.67 22.13
N PHE A 116 -21.07 4.96 21.24
CA PHE A 116 -20.76 5.36 19.86
C PHE A 116 -19.97 6.68 19.74
N GLN A 117 -19.17 7.01 20.74
CA GLN A 117 -18.34 8.23 20.71
C GLN A 117 -16.89 7.96 20.31
N ALA A 118 -16.40 6.75 20.54
CA ALA A 118 -15.04 6.36 20.14
C ALA A 118 -14.96 5.95 18.67
N ARG A 119 -13.75 5.85 18.16
CA ARG A 119 -13.38 5.26 16.87
C ARG A 119 -12.29 4.24 17.12
N GLU A 120 -12.49 3.00 16.68
CA GLU A 120 -11.48 1.96 16.83
C GLU A 120 -10.43 2.09 15.71
N LEU A 121 -9.15 2.18 16.10
CA LEU A 121 -8.02 2.01 15.19
C LEU A 121 -7.57 0.55 15.25
N LYS A 122 -7.74 -0.17 14.15
CA LYS A 122 -7.30 -1.56 14.01
C LYS A 122 -6.07 -1.63 13.12
N THR A 123 -5.00 -2.20 13.65
CA THR A 123 -3.74 -2.40 12.95
C THR A 123 -3.53 -3.89 12.69
N VAL A 124 -3.22 -4.25 11.46
CA VAL A 124 -2.92 -5.63 11.05
C VAL A 124 -1.52 -5.68 10.45
N TYR A 125 -0.63 -6.40 11.11
CA TYR A 125 0.73 -6.64 10.61
C TYR A 125 0.75 -7.83 9.65
N MET A 126 1.51 -7.68 8.56
CA MET A 126 1.59 -8.70 7.53
C MET A 126 2.90 -8.60 6.74
N ASN A 127 3.19 -9.60 5.91
CA ASN A 127 4.38 -9.61 5.07
C ASN A 127 4.03 -10.22 3.73
N TYR A 128 3.44 -9.40 2.85
CA TYR A 128 3.01 -9.84 1.52
C TYR A 128 3.47 -8.86 0.45
N THR A 129 3.88 -9.40 -0.69
CA THR A 129 4.07 -8.60 -1.91
C THR A 129 2.78 -8.63 -2.72
N CYS A 130 2.24 -7.46 -3.07
CA CYS A 130 0.99 -7.36 -3.81
C CYS A 130 0.95 -6.15 -4.75
N THR A 131 0.07 -6.24 -5.75
CA THR A 131 -0.25 -5.17 -6.70
C THR A 131 -1.62 -4.56 -6.43
N GLN A 132 -2.53 -5.35 -5.85
CA GLN A 132 -3.89 -4.92 -5.53
C GLN A 132 -4.32 -5.51 -4.18
N ILE A 133 -5.21 -4.79 -3.48
CA ILE A 133 -5.88 -5.26 -2.27
C ILE A 133 -7.38 -5.14 -2.50
N LYS A 134 -8.11 -6.18 -2.16
CA LYS A 134 -9.56 -6.19 -2.10
C LYS A 134 -10.02 -6.34 -0.66
N LEU A 135 -10.89 -5.46 -0.21
CA LEU A 135 -11.52 -5.46 1.10
C LEU A 135 -12.99 -5.79 0.95
N ASN A 136 -13.45 -6.82 1.65
CA ASN A 136 -14.87 -7.17 1.73
C ASN A 136 -15.39 -6.83 3.13
N LEU A 137 -16.17 -5.76 3.21
CA LEU A 137 -16.82 -5.31 4.45
C LEU A 137 -18.16 -6.02 4.58
N HIS A 138 -18.30 -6.84 5.61
CA HIS A 138 -19.53 -7.56 5.90
C HIS A 138 -20.56 -6.65 6.57
N LYS A 139 -21.78 -7.19 6.73
CA LYS A 139 -22.90 -6.46 7.31
C LYS A 139 -22.51 -5.77 8.62
N ASN A 140 -23.06 -4.60 8.83
CA ASN A 140 -22.82 -3.80 10.03
C ASN A 140 -23.31 -4.47 11.32
N HIS A 141 -22.73 -4.07 12.45
CA HIS A 141 -23.34 -4.29 13.75
C HIS A 141 -24.65 -3.52 13.83
N THR A 142 -25.73 -4.19 14.24
CA THR A 142 -27.05 -3.58 14.41
C THR A 142 -27.01 -2.62 15.61
N ASN A 143 -27.41 -1.38 15.41
CA ASN A 143 -27.52 -0.37 16.46
C ASN A 143 -28.54 0.72 16.09
N THR A 144 -28.99 1.47 17.08
CA THR A 144 -30.04 2.48 16.93
C THR A 144 -29.62 3.72 16.13
N LYS A 145 -28.31 3.95 15.95
CA LYS A 145 -27.78 5.11 15.20
C LYS A 145 -27.57 4.81 13.72
N ASN A 146 -27.58 3.52 13.34
CA ASN A 146 -27.40 3.07 11.97
C ASN A 146 -28.68 2.46 11.40
N LEU A 147 -29.69 3.28 11.24
CA LEU A 147 -31.01 2.84 10.75
C LEU A 147 -31.00 2.35 9.31
N TYR A 148 -30.03 2.78 8.52
CA TYR A 148 -29.92 2.46 7.09
C TYR A 148 -29.01 1.29 6.79
N SER A 149 -28.57 0.56 7.82
CA SER A 149 -27.68 -0.61 7.67
C SER A 149 -26.46 -0.33 6.80
N GLN A 150 -25.74 0.76 7.07
CA GLN A 150 -24.54 1.17 6.33
C GLN A 150 -23.27 0.69 7.03
N VAL A 151 -22.18 0.58 6.28
CA VAL A 151 -20.82 0.42 6.80
C VAL A 151 -19.93 1.53 6.32
N GLY A 152 -18.90 1.88 7.10
CA GLY A 152 -18.00 2.96 6.75
C GLY A 152 -16.63 2.83 7.41
N LEU A 153 -15.68 3.53 6.82
CA LEU A 153 -14.32 3.71 7.32
C LEU A 153 -13.98 5.19 7.31
N ILE A 154 -13.41 5.67 8.41
CA ILE A 154 -12.95 7.07 8.49
C ILE A 154 -11.62 7.24 7.78
N ALA A 155 -10.71 6.26 7.94
CA ALA A 155 -9.41 6.27 7.27
C ALA A 155 -8.92 4.86 6.99
N LEU A 156 -8.07 4.78 5.98
CA LEU A 156 -7.34 3.59 5.59
C LEU A 156 -5.89 3.99 5.30
N SER A 157 -4.94 3.32 5.93
CA SER A 157 -3.52 3.52 5.70
C SER A 157 -2.83 2.20 5.43
N ILE A 158 -1.92 2.20 4.47
CA ILE A 158 -1.09 1.05 4.13
C ILE A 158 0.35 1.47 4.28
N LEU A 159 1.11 0.72 5.09
CA LEU A 159 2.51 0.97 5.34
C LEU A 159 3.32 -0.22 4.84
N GLY A 160 4.50 0.06 4.34
CA GLY A 160 5.37 -0.98 3.81
C GLY A 160 6.63 -0.42 3.15
N GLU A 161 7.27 -1.30 2.43
CA GLU A 161 8.46 -1.01 1.65
C GLU A 161 8.02 -0.83 0.19
N ASN A 162 8.34 0.32 -0.38
CA ASN A 162 8.09 0.55 -1.79
C ASN A 162 9.29 -0.01 -2.57
N LYS A 163 9.11 -1.13 -3.28
CA LYS A 163 10.19 -1.73 -4.07
C LYS A 163 10.85 -0.80 -5.08
N LYS A 164 10.19 0.32 -5.44
CA LYS A 164 10.82 1.34 -6.27
C LYS A 164 12.06 1.98 -5.65
N ASN A 165 12.14 2.02 -4.32
CA ASN A 165 13.27 2.65 -3.64
C ASN A 165 14.41 1.67 -3.32
N GLU A 166 14.12 0.37 -3.18
CA GLU A 166 15.18 -0.62 -2.93
C GLU A 166 15.93 -1.04 -4.20
N ASP A 167 15.24 -1.20 -5.34
CA ASP A 167 15.88 -1.65 -6.58
C ASP A 167 16.41 -0.49 -7.46
N LEU A 168 15.82 0.71 -7.35
CA LEU A 168 16.31 1.91 -8.04
C LEU A 168 17.19 2.80 -7.14
N GLY A 169 17.08 2.69 -5.83
CA GLY A 169 17.80 3.52 -4.86
C GLY A 169 19.06 2.89 -4.31
N ASN A 170 19.23 1.56 -4.38
CA ASN A 170 20.48 0.92 -3.98
C ASN A 170 21.60 1.08 -5.03
N ASP A 171 21.23 1.40 -6.28
CA ASP A 171 22.22 1.64 -7.33
C ASP A 171 22.52 3.14 -7.55
N LEU A 172 21.60 4.04 -7.11
CA LEU A 172 21.84 5.48 -6.99
C LEU A 172 21.74 5.87 -5.51
N ARG A 173 22.88 5.97 -4.84
CA ARG A 173 22.95 6.46 -3.47
C ARG A 173 22.58 7.93 -3.44
N LEU A 174 22.04 8.42 -2.31
CA LEU A 174 21.85 9.86 -2.06
C LEU A 174 23.12 10.67 -2.36
N GLU A 175 24.29 10.05 -2.17
CA GLU A 175 25.60 10.59 -2.57
C GLU A 175 25.70 10.80 -4.09
N ASP A 176 25.13 9.91 -4.92
CA ASP A 176 25.12 10.05 -6.38
C ASP A 176 24.24 11.24 -6.82
N GLU A 177 23.13 11.52 -6.12
CA GLU A 177 22.27 12.69 -6.41
C GLU A 177 22.93 14.03 -6.07
N MET A 178 23.90 14.04 -5.17
CA MET A 178 24.70 15.23 -4.83
C MET A 178 25.95 15.39 -5.71
N ILE A 179 26.39 14.33 -6.38
CA ILE A 179 27.63 14.27 -7.13
C ILE A 179 27.41 14.52 -8.63
N TYR A 180 26.28 14.06 -9.21
CA TYR A 180 26.08 14.15 -10.67
C TYR A 180 25.13 15.29 -11.05
N ASP A 181 25.42 15.93 -12.19
CA ASP A 181 24.52 16.90 -12.79
C ASP A 181 23.15 16.28 -13.16
N PRO A 182 22.09 17.09 -13.27
CA PRO A 182 20.73 16.59 -13.54
C PRO A 182 20.56 15.78 -14.83
N ALA A 183 21.38 16.06 -15.86
CA ALA A 183 21.31 15.34 -17.14
C ALA A 183 21.94 13.95 -17.01
N THR A 184 23.08 13.85 -16.32
CA THR A 184 23.75 12.59 -16.01
C THR A 184 22.90 11.72 -15.08
N LEU A 185 22.29 12.31 -14.05
CA LEU A 185 21.34 11.60 -13.16
C LEU A 185 20.15 11.01 -13.93
N LYS A 186 19.57 11.78 -14.85
CA LYS A 186 18.46 11.30 -15.68
C LYS A 186 18.91 10.11 -16.52
N ARG A 187 20.08 10.20 -17.16
CA ARG A 187 20.60 9.13 -18.00
C ARG A 187 20.95 7.86 -17.20
N LEU A 188 21.49 8.01 -16.00
CA LEU A 188 21.71 6.90 -15.07
C LEU A 188 20.38 6.23 -14.68
N LYS A 189 19.35 7.00 -14.33
CA LYS A 189 18.00 6.48 -14.02
C LYS A 189 17.39 5.68 -15.19
N ASP A 190 17.57 6.16 -16.40
CA ASP A 190 17.04 5.47 -17.59
C ASP A 190 17.83 4.15 -17.89
N LEU A 191 19.16 4.15 -17.71
CA LEU A 191 19.99 2.95 -17.85
C LEU A 191 19.65 1.90 -16.78
N TYR A 192 19.45 2.30 -15.53
CA TYR A 192 19.02 1.37 -14.50
C TYR A 192 17.67 0.74 -14.82
N LYS A 193 16.69 1.53 -15.29
CA LYS A 193 15.39 0.98 -15.73
C LYS A 193 15.54 -0.03 -16.86
N ALA A 194 16.40 0.26 -17.85
CA ALA A 194 16.65 -0.64 -18.96
C ALA A 194 17.33 -1.93 -18.49
N LYS A 195 18.29 -1.85 -17.56
CA LYS A 195 18.96 -3.02 -16.95
C LYS A 195 17.94 -3.92 -16.25
N TYR A 196 17.04 -3.36 -15.41
CA TYR A 196 16.02 -4.15 -14.73
C TYR A 196 15.05 -4.82 -15.70
N LYS A 197 14.63 -4.10 -16.73
CA LYS A 197 13.78 -4.67 -17.78
C LYS A 197 14.45 -5.84 -18.52
N ALA A 198 15.75 -5.73 -18.81
CA ALA A 198 16.51 -6.83 -19.41
C ALA A 198 16.60 -8.03 -18.46
N VAL A 199 16.78 -7.82 -17.16
CA VAL A 199 16.77 -8.89 -16.16
C VAL A 199 15.38 -9.55 -16.03
N GLU A 200 14.30 -8.77 -16.07
CA GLU A 200 12.92 -9.31 -16.06
C GLU A 200 12.62 -10.17 -17.28
N LEU A 201 13.24 -9.86 -18.43
CA LEU A 201 13.13 -10.62 -19.68
C LEU A 201 14.15 -11.77 -19.78
N GLU A 202 14.92 -12.01 -18.68
CA GLU A 202 16.00 -13.01 -18.62
C GLU A 202 17.11 -12.81 -19.69
N ASP A 203 17.21 -11.58 -20.27
CA ASP A 203 18.27 -11.18 -21.19
C ASP A 203 19.51 -10.71 -20.42
N PHE A 204 20.26 -11.67 -19.91
CA PHE A 204 21.45 -11.39 -19.08
C PHE A 204 22.60 -10.77 -19.87
N ASP A 205 22.68 -11.00 -21.18
CA ASP A 205 23.72 -10.41 -22.04
C ASP A 205 23.46 -8.92 -22.24
N GLU A 206 22.22 -8.51 -22.46
CA GLU A 206 21.83 -7.11 -22.56
C GLU A 206 21.96 -6.41 -21.19
N ALA A 207 21.54 -7.06 -20.10
CA ALA A 207 21.70 -6.53 -18.75
C ALA A 207 23.19 -6.27 -18.40
N LYS A 208 24.10 -7.13 -18.86
CA LYS A 208 25.56 -6.96 -18.67
C LYS A 208 26.12 -5.79 -19.47
N LYS A 209 25.70 -5.62 -20.73
CA LYS A 209 26.08 -4.45 -21.55
C LYS A 209 25.64 -3.14 -20.93
N ILE A 210 24.39 -3.09 -20.46
CA ILE A 210 23.85 -1.89 -19.79
C ILE A 210 24.59 -1.60 -18.48
N LYS A 211 24.96 -2.63 -17.70
CA LYS A 211 25.80 -2.45 -16.51
C LYS A 211 27.13 -1.82 -16.85
N THR A 212 27.79 -2.29 -17.89
CA THR A 212 29.07 -1.71 -18.35
C THR A 212 28.90 -0.24 -18.77
N ALA A 213 27.79 0.12 -19.42
CA ALA A 213 27.49 1.50 -19.79
C ALA A 213 27.27 2.40 -18.55
N ILE A 214 26.60 1.89 -17.50
CA ILE A 214 26.43 2.59 -16.22
C ILE A 214 27.78 2.86 -15.57
N ASP A 215 28.64 1.85 -15.47
CA ASP A 215 29.96 1.95 -14.85
C ASP A 215 30.85 2.94 -15.62
N SER A 216 30.81 2.92 -16.95
CA SER A 216 31.53 3.88 -17.80
C SER A 216 31.04 5.31 -17.60
N LEU A 217 29.73 5.54 -17.54
CA LEU A 217 29.15 6.86 -17.32
C LEU A 217 29.53 7.43 -15.94
N LYS A 218 29.52 6.61 -14.90
CA LYS A 218 29.96 6.98 -13.54
C LYS A 218 31.43 7.38 -13.53
N ASN A 219 32.31 6.58 -14.17
CA ASN A 219 33.75 6.85 -14.21
C ASN A 219 34.07 8.14 -14.95
N VAL A 220 33.46 8.40 -16.11
CA VAL A 220 33.68 9.63 -16.88
C VAL A 220 33.23 10.88 -16.09
N SER A 221 32.05 10.81 -15.46
CA SER A 221 31.55 11.92 -14.67
C SER A 221 32.40 12.22 -13.44
N GLN A 222 32.94 11.19 -12.78
CA GLN A 222 33.88 11.38 -11.64
C GLN A 222 35.23 11.93 -12.08
N GLN A 223 35.69 11.62 -13.29
CA GLN A 223 36.92 12.18 -13.84
C GLN A 223 36.78 13.67 -14.18
N LEU A 224 35.64 14.06 -14.77
CA LEU A 224 35.33 15.47 -15.07
C LEU A 224 35.31 16.35 -13.82
N MET A 225 34.74 15.86 -12.72
CA MET A 225 34.71 16.57 -11.44
C MET A 225 36.07 16.75 -10.75
N LYS A 226 37.04 15.90 -11.07
CA LYS A 226 38.39 16.05 -10.52
C LYS A 226 39.25 17.05 -11.29
N LEU A 227 38.76 17.55 -12.42
CA LEU A 227 39.44 18.51 -13.30
C LEU A 227 38.93 19.94 -13.15
N GLU A 228 37.84 20.14 -12.39
CA GLU A 228 37.33 21.44 -11.93
C GLU A 228 37.83 21.73 -10.50
#